data_2d5fca09da87270444175c7e4f16d7dc
#
_entry.id   2d5fca09da87270444175c7e4f16d7dc
#
_cell.length_a   1.000
_cell.length_b   1.000
_cell.length_c   1.000
_cell.angle_alpha   90.00
_cell.angle_beta   90.00
_cell.angle_gamma   90.00
#
_symmetry.space_group_name_H-M   'P 1'
#
loop_
_entity.id
_entity.type
_entity.pdbx_description
1 polymer ?
#
loop_
_entity_poly.entity_id
_entity_poly.type
_entity_poly.pdbx_seq_one_letter_code
_entity_poly.pdbx_strand_id
1 'polypeptide(L)'
;FSEDTYRTLTAVDSALMVIDCAKGVEARTIKLMEVCRLRDTPIITFINKLDREGRDPLELIDEVESVLKIECAPMTWPIGMGKGFKGVYHIYKDEVHVFSPTHGGKIATGEIFKGLDDPRLKELVGVEIDNFLEELELVREASTPFDMAAYLAGKQTPVFFGSAVNNFGVGELLDAFAEYAPAPQSRQAVEREVQPEEPAFSGFVFKVQANMDPAHRDRIAFMRICSGGYSQGMKMSHVRIGKNIQVGNAITFQAD
;
A
#
# COMPACT_ATOMS: atom_id res chain seq x y z
N PHE A 1 14.73 13.28 -5.64
CA PHE A 1 13.82 12.36 -4.90
C PHE A 1 12.57 11.97 -5.70
N SER A 2 12.09 12.81 -6.58
CA SER A 2 10.88 12.53 -7.38
C SER A 2 11.13 11.60 -8.58
N GLU A 3 12.29 11.68 -9.21
CA GLU A 3 12.61 10.90 -10.42
C GLU A 3 12.76 9.41 -10.12
N ASP A 4 13.39 9.05 -9.01
CA ASP A 4 13.55 7.64 -8.61
C ASP A 4 12.22 6.98 -8.28
N THR A 5 11.35 7.68 -7.57
CA THR A 5 10.01 7.17 -7.25
C THR A 5 9.16 7.05 -8.51
N TYR A 6 9.24 8.05 -9.41
CA TYR A 6 8.59 8.00 -10.72
C TYR A 6 9.02 6.75 -11.51
N ARG A 7 10.33 6.50 -11.60
CA ARG A 7 10.86 5.32 -12.29
C ARG A 7 10.39 4.02 -11.62
N THR A 8 10.38 3.95 -10.29
CA THR A 8 9.89 2.79 -9.55
C THR A 8 8.42 2.52 -9.83
N LEU A 9 7.57 3.55 -9.85
CA LEU A 9 6.15 3.41 -10.19
C LEU A 9 5.93 2.89 -11.62
N THR A 10 6.92 3.04 -12.53
CA THR A 10 6.81 2.42 -13.86
C THR A 10 6.97 0.90 -13.84
N ALA A 11 7.53 0.35 -12.78
CA ALA A 11 7.87 -1.07 -12.67
C ALA A 11 6.90 -1.87 -11.79
N VAL A 12 5.90 -1.22 -11.19
CA VAL A 12 4.93 -1.88 -10.29
C VAL A 12 3.56 -1.99 -10.94
N ASP A 13 2.71 -2.86 -10.40
CA ASP A 13 1.34 -3.08 -10.87
C ASP A 13 0.30 -2.54 -9.88
N SER A 14 0.72 -2.17 -8.67
CA SER A 14 -0.08 -1.48 -7.65
C SER A 14 0.81 -0.64 -6.74
N ALA A 15 0.23 0.25 -5.97
CA ALA A 15 0.94 1.11 -5.04
C ALA A 15 0.28 1.15 -3.67
N LEU A 16 1.08 1.31 -2.63
CA LEU A 16 0.63 1.63 -1.29
C LEU A 16 0.88 3.12 -1.03
N MET A 17 -0.19 3.86 -0.79
CA MET A 17 -0.13 5.26 -0.37
C MET A 17 -0.20 5.34 1.15
N VAL A 18 0.82 5.92 1.76
CA VAL A 18 0.89 6.10 3.22
C VAL A 18 0.73 7.58 3.55
N ILE A 19 -0.30 7.89 4.34
CA ILE A 19 -0.63 9.24 4.78
C ILE A 19 -0.40 9.36 6.28
N ASP A 20 0.29 10.41 6.71
CA ASP A 20 0.46 10.76 8.12
C ASP A 20 -0.83 11.37 8.66
N CYS A 21 -1.43 10.79 9.72
CA CYS A 21 -2.72 11.25 10.25
C CYS A 21 -2.71 12.71 10.72
N ALA A 22 -1.56 13.25 11.13
CA ALA A 22 -1.44 14.64 11.55
C ALA A 22 -1.22 15.62 10.39
N LYS A 23 -0.55 15.16 9.31
CA LYS A 23 -0.21 16.02 8.18
C LYS A 23 -1.22 15.98 7.05
N GLY A 24 -1.93 14.87 6.88
CA GLY A 24 -2.83 14.67 5.75
C GLY A 24 -2.08 14.53 4.41
N VAL A 25 -2.69 15.04 3.35
CA VAL A 25 -2.16 14.95 1.99
C VAL A 25 -1.07 15.99 1.75
N GLU A 26 0.16 15.52 1.58
CA GLU A 26 1.32 16.38 1.32
C GLU A 26 1.53 16.63 -0.19
N ALA A 27 2.17 17.72 -0.55
CA ALA A 27 2.46 18.09 -1.95
C ALA A 27 3.18 16.99 -2.75
N ARG A 28 3.96 16.14 -2.08
CA ARG A 28 4.62 14.99 -2.72
C ARG A 28 3.63 13.90 -3.08
N THR A 29 2.66 13.63 -2.21
CA THR A 29 1.58 12.66 -2.44
C THR A 29 0.79 13.04 -3.68
N ILE A 30 0.45 14.33 -3.86
CA ILE A 30 -0.25 14.84 -5.02
C ILE A 30 0.52 14.53 -6.32
N LYS A 31 1.82 14.84 -6.35
CA LYS A 31 2.66 14.58 -7.52
C LYS A 31 2.78 13.08 -7.86
N LEU A 32 2.88 12.22 -6.84
CA LEU A 32 2.95 10.78 -7.05
C LEU A 32 1.61 10.21 -7.51
N MET A 33 0.51 10.76 -7.00
CA MET A 33 -0.83 10.40 -7.45
C MET A 33 -1.05 10.72 -8.93
N GLU A 34 -0.55 11.84 -9.43
CA GLU A 34 -0.59 12.18 -10.87
C GLU A 34 0.08 11.09 -11.72
N VAL A 35 1.22 10.56 -11.24
CA VAL A 35 1.93 9.47 -11.94
C VAL A 35 1.12 8.16 -11.93
N CYS A 36 0.55 7.81 -10.79
CA CYS A 36 -0.30 6.63 -10.69
C CYS A 36 -1.53 6.73 -11.60
N ARG A 37 -2.13 7.91 -11.69
CA ARG A 37 -3.30 8.18 -12.54
C ARG A 37 -3.00 8.03 -14.02
N LEU A 38 -1.82 8.44 -14.50
CA LEU A 38 -1.42 8.25 -15.90
C LEU A 38 -1.38 6.79 -16.36
N ARG A 39 -1.46 5.85 -15.42
CA ARG A 39 -1.34 4.41 -15.65
C ARG A 39 -2.49 3.61 -15.07
N ASP A 40 -3.49 4.28 -14.53
CA ASP A 40 -4.61 3.65 -13.81
C ASP A 40 -4.09 2.66 -12.75
N THR A 41 -2.97 3.02 -12.06
CA THR A 41 -2.33 2.16 -11.07
C THR A 41 -3.25 2.02 -9.85
N PRO A 42 -3.67 0.81 -9.47
CA PRO A 42 -4.45 0.58 -8.26
C PRO A 42 -3.67 1.02 -7.01
N ILE A 43 -4.36 1.69 -6.10
CA ILE A 43 -3.76 2.25 -4.88
C ILE A 43 -4.53 1.77 -3.67
N ILE A 44 -3.82 1.22 -2.68
CA ILE A 44 -4.32 1.01 -1.31
C ILE A 44 -3.81 2.16 -0.46
N THR A 45 -4.67 2.75 0.36
CA THR A 45 -4.32 3.86 1.26
C THR A 45 -4.21 3.39 2.70
N PHE A 46 -3.15 3.79 3.38
CA PHE A 46 -2.93 3.56 4.80
C PHE A 46 -2.75 4.87 5.54
N ILE A 47 -3.72 5.21 6.39
CA ILE A 47 -3.64 6.35 7.30
C ILE A 47 -2.83 5.90 8.52
N ASN A 48 -1.60 6.39 8.61
CA ASN A 48 -0.58 5.93 9.54
C ASN A 48 -0.37 6.89 10.71
N LYS A 49 0.26 6.39 11.74
CA LYS A 49 0.66 7.12 12.96
C LYS A 49 -0.50 7.48 13.90
N LEU A 50 -1.57 6.69 13.90
CA LEU A 50 -2.68 6.88 14.82
C LEU A 50 -2.33 6.69 16.31
N ASP A 51 -1.11 6.24 16.61
CA ASP A 51 -0.51 6.26 17.95
C ASP A 51 -0.20 7.69 18.46
N ARG A 52 -0.38 8.69 17.62
CA ARG A 52 -0.23 10.12 17.93
C ARG A 52 -1.52 10.85 17.69
N GLU A 53 -1.66 12.02 18.35
CA GLU A 53 -2.75 12.94 18.04
C GLU A 53 -2.64 13.40 16.59
N GLY A 54 -3.73 13.34 15.87
CA GLY A 54 -3.85 13.68 14.47
C GLY A 54 -5.14 14.41 14.18
N ARG A 55 -5.47 14.50 12.91
CA ARG A 55 -6.71 15.09 12.42
C ARG A 55 -7.83 14.05 12.49
N ASP A 56 -9.06 14.54 12.47
CA ASP A 56 -10.23 13.70 12.43
C ASP A 56 -10.18 12.73 11.23
N PRO A 57 -10.52 11.44 11.42
CA PRO A 57 -10.51 10.45 10.34
C PRO A 57 -11.43 10.79 9.17
N LEU A 58 -12.61 11.37 9.41
CA LEU A 58 -13.53 11.81 8.35
C LEU A 58 -12.93 12.95 7.54
N GLU A 59 -12.33 13.95 8.20
CA GLU A 59 -11.65 15.04 7.51
C GLU A 59 -10.48 14.54 6.63
N LEU A 60 -9.77 13.50 7.08
CA LEU A 60 -8.69 12.91 6.30
C LEU A 60 -9.21 12.19 5.05
N ILE A 61 -10.32 11.48 5.15
CA ILE A 61 -10.99 10.86 4.01
C ILE A 61 -11.42 11.93 3.00
N ASP A 62 -12.12 12.96 3.47
CA ASP A 62 -12.57 14.08 2.63
C ASP A 62 -11.41 14.78 1.93
N GLU A 63 -10.28 14.97 2.62
CA GLU A 63 -9.09 15.56 2.03
C GLU A 63 -8.50 14.66 0.94
N VAL A 64 -8.39 13.35 1.18
CA VAL A 64 -7.90 12.39 0.17
C VAL A 64 -8.78 12.46 -1.08
N GLU A 65 -10.10 12.42 -0.93
CA GLU A 65 -11.03 12.49 -2.05
C GLU A 65 -10.97 13.83 -2.78
N SER A 66 -11.03 14.94 -2.02
CA SER A 66 -11.08 16.28 -2.61
C SER A 66 -9.79 16.69 -3.28
N VAL A 67 -8.62 16.35 -2.69
CA VAL A 67 -7.31 16.75 -3.20
C VAL A 67 -6.78 15.78 -4.24
N LEU A 68 -6.89 14.46 -3.96
CA LEU A 68 -6.34 13.44 -4.84
C LEU A 68 -7.34 12.95 -5.90
N LYS A 69 -8.60 13.38 -5.84
CA LYS A 69 -9.65 13.00 -6.82
C LYS A 69 -9.75 11.48 -7.02
N ILE A 70 -9.75 10.74 -5.93
CA ILE A 70 -9.94 9.29 -5.88
C ILE A 70 -10.99 8.98 -4.81
N GLU A 71 -11.93 8.12 -5.10
CA GLU A 71 -12.95 7.71 -4.12
C GLU A 71 -12.33 6.85 -3.03
N CYS A 72 -12.69 7.11 -1.78
CA CYS A 72 -12.24 6.33 -0.63
C CYS A 72 -13.29 5.28 -0.24
N ALA A 73 -12.84 4.05 -0.03
CA ALA A 73 -13.63 2.99 0.58
C ALA A 73 -13.00 2.60 1.92
N PRO A 74 -13.46 3.13 3.06
CA PRO A 74 -12.95 2.73 4.36
C PRO A 74 -13.17 1.24 4.62
N MET A 75 -12.08 0.50 4.81
CA MET A 75 -12.09 -0.93 5.11
C MET A 75 -12.06 -1.16 6.62
N THR A 76 -11.28 -0.34 7.31
CA THR A 76 -11.21 -0.32 8.77
C THR A 76 -11.54 1.07 9.29
N TRP A 77 -12.03 1.15 10.53
CA TRP A 77 -12.26 2.42 11.22
C TRP A 77 -11.54 2.43 12.55
N PRO A 78 -10.85 3.52 12.93
CA PRO A 78 -10.03 3.54 14.13
C PRO A 78 -10.88 3.60 15.39
N ILE A 79 -10.46 2.90 16.44
CA ILE A 79 -11.03 2.96 17.78
C ILE A 79 -10.09 3.81 18.64
N GLY A 80 -10.41 5.09 18.73
CA GLY A 80 -9.58 6.10 19.38
C GLY A 80 -8.38 6.56 18.57
N MET A 81 -7.60 7.47 19.15
CA MET A 81 -6.39 8.05 18.55
C MET A 81 -5.39 8.41 19.65
N GLY A 82 -4.13 8.60 19.28
CA GLY A 82 -3.06 8.95 20.21
C GLY A 82 -2.85 7.84 21.24
N LYS A 83 -2.77 8.22 22.50
CA LYS A 83 -2.67 7.26 23.61
C LYS A 83 -3.92 6.41 23.78
N GLY A 84 -5.05 6.86 23.23
CA GLY A 84 -6.33 6.16 23.24
C GLY A 84 -6.53 5.24 22.03
N PHE A 85 -5.58 5.11 21.11
CA PHE A 85 -5.68 4.21 19.97
C PHE A 85 -5.61 2.75 20.42
N LYS A 86 -6.75 2.09 20.44
CA LYS A 86 -6.94 0.75 21.04
C LYS A 86 -7.12 -0.35 20.01
N GLY A 87 -7.52 -0.01 18.80
CA GLY A 87 -7.82 -0.99 17.77
C GLY A 87 -8.45 -0.40 16.53
N VAL A 88 -8.92 -1.28 15.66
CA VAL A 88 -9.72 -0.91 14.49
C VAL A 88 -10.96 -1.81 14.40
N TYR A 89 -12.03 -1.25 13.87
CA TYR A 89 -13.19 -2.01 13.45
C TYR A 89 -13.12 -2.26 11.94
N HIS A 90 -13.16 -3.53 11.53
CA HIS A 90 -13.17 -3.91 10.11
C HIS A 90 -14.60 -3.89 9.59
N ILE A 91 -14.94 -2.90 8.75
CA ILE A 91 -16.32 -2.58 8.34
C ILE A 91 -16.99 -3.77 7.62
N TYR A 92 -16.28 -4.42 6.70
CA TYR A 92 -16.84 -5.49 5.87
C TYR A 92 -16.80 -6.88 6.51
N LYS A 93 -15.93 -7.10 7.50
CA LYS A 93 -15.85 -8.38 8.23
C LYS A 93 -16.70 -8.37 9.50
N ASP A 94 -17.17 -7.17 9.92
CA ASP A 94 -17.84 -6.94 11.19
C ASP A 94 -17.01 -7.45 12.38
N GLU A 95 -15.72 -7.09 12.37
CA GLU A 95 -14.74 -7.55 13.36
C GLU A 95 -14.04 -6.38 14.03
N VAL A 96 -13.92 -6.45 15.34
CA VAL A 96 -13.10 -5.55 16.15
C VAL A 96 -11.75 -6.19 16.39
N HIS A 97 -10.69 -5.52 15.96
CA HIS A 97 -9.31 -5.94 16.18
C HIS A 97 -8.68 -5.05 17.25
N VAL A 98 -8.47 -5.62 18.44
CA VAL A 98 -7.91 -4.91 19.59
C VAL A 98 -6.39 -5.02 19.56
N PHE A 99 -5.71 -3.91 19.77
CA PHE A 99 -4.25 -3.86 19.77
C PHE A 99 -3.70 -3.89 21.18
N SER A 100 -2.74 -4.76 21.41
CA SER A 100 -2.00 -4.83 22.67
C SER A 100 -0.58 -4.32 22.44
N PRO A 101 -0.10 -3.33 23.21
CA PRO A 101 1.27 -2.85 23.09
C PRO A 101 2.26 -4.00 23.32
N THR A 102 3.11 -4.26 22.33
CA THR A 102 4.19 -5.24 22.48
C THR A 102 5.54 -4.53 22.52
N HIS A 103 6.36 -4.85 23.52
CA HIS A 103 7.74 -4.39 23.56
C HIS A 103 8.59 -5.21 22.58
N GLY A 104 9.31 -4.55 21.69
CA GLY A 104 10.35 -5.17 20.87
C GLY A 104 9.93 -5.71 19.50
N GLY A 105 8.96 -5.09 18.82
CA GLY A 105 8.66 -5.38 17.39
C GLY A 105 8.00 -6.74 17.14
N LYS A 106 7.49 -7.42 18.15
CA LYS A 106 6.67 -8.61 17.97
C LYS A 106 5.29 -8.22 17.46
N ILE A 107 4.71 -9.04 16.59
CA ILE A 107 3.35 -8.87 16.07
C ILE A 107 2.41 -8.74 17.27
N ALA A 108 1.66 -7.64 17.32
CA ALA A 108 0.59 -7.45 18.29
C ALA A 108 -0.55 -8.41 17.93
N THR A 109 -0.54 -9.60 18.50
CA THR A 109 -1.71 -10.49 18.47
C THR A 109 -2.72 -9.95 19.46
N GLY A 110 -3.58 -9.05 18.97
CA GLY A 110 -4.71 -8.55 19.74
C GLY A 110 -5.86 -9.53 19.74
N GLU A 111 -6.81 -9.29 20.62
CA GLU A 111 -8.08 -10.00 20.61
C GLU A 111 -8.92 -9.57 19.39
N ILE A 112 -9.57 -10.53 18.74
CA ILE A 112 -10.53 -10.27 17.66
C ILE A 112 -11.89 -10.77 18.13
N PHE A 113 -12.92 -9.94 18.00
CA PHE A 113 -14.30 -10.32 18.24
C PHE A 113 -15.23 -9.72 17.21
N LYS A 114 -16.43 -10.30 17.06
CA LYS A 114 -17.41 -9.91 16.05
C LYS A 114 -18.53 -9.08 16.60
N GLY A 115 -18.99 -8.16 15.77
CA GLY A 115 -20.20 -7.37 16.00
C GLY A 115 -19.99 -6.13 16.85
N LEU A 116 -20.78 -5.11 16.53
CA LEU A 116 -20.83 -3.87 17.31
C LEU A 116 -21.60 -4.02 18.62
N ASP A 117 -22.40 -5.08 18.75
CA ASP A 117 -23.20 -5.39 19.95
C ASP A 117 -22.40 -6.17 21.02
N ASP A 118 -21.15 -6.56 20.72
CA ASP A 118 -20.33 -7.29 21.68
C ASP A 118 -20.02 -6.39 22.91
N PRO A 119 -20.30 -6.84 24.14
CA PRO A 119 -20.06 -6.06 25.36
C PRO A 119 -18.61 -5.57 25.50
N ARG A 120 -17.65 -6.31 24.96
CA ARG A 120 -16.22 -5.95 24.97
C ARG A 120 -15.94 -4.66 24.21
N LEU A 121 -16.73 -4.35 23.17
CA LEU A 121 -16.59 -3.08 22.45
C LEU A 121 -16.89 -1.90 23.39
N LYS A 122 -17.95 -2.00 24.18
CA LYS A 122 -18.33 -0.96 25.15
C LYS A 122 -17.26 -0.78 26.25
N GLU A 123 -16.66 -1.88 26.70
CA GLU A 123 -15.56 -1.81 27.65
C GLU A 123 -14.31 -1.18 27.02
N LEU A 124 -14.03 -1.49 25.75
CA LEU A 124 -12.89 -0.98 25.00
C LEU A 124 -13.01 0.52 24.74
N VAL A 125 -14.14 0.96 24.19
CA VAL A 125 -14.38 2.37 23.80
C VAL A 125 -14.69 3.22 25.02
N GLY A 126 -15.46 2.70 25.98
CA GLY A 126 -15.85 3.39 27.20
C GLY A 126 -16.94 4.44 26.96
N VAL A 127 -16.75 5.64 27.52
CA VAL A 127 -17.75 6.73 27.46
C VAL A 127 -18.00 7.28 26.05
N GLU A 128 -17.08 7.06 25.12
CA GLU A 128 -17.16 7.53 23.73
C GLU A 128 -17.90 6.55 22.80
N ILE A 129 -18.53 5.50 23.35
CA ILE A 129 -19.14 4.43 22.52
C ILE A 129 -20.23 4.98 21.60
N ASP A 130 -21.06 5.89 22.09
CA ASP A 130 -22.16 6.44 21.31
C ASP A 130 -21.63 7.29 20.14
N ASN A 131 -20.61 8.12 20.37
CA ASN A 131 -19.94 8.90 19.34
C ASN A 131 -19.28 7.99 18.29
N PHE A 132 -18.61 6.93 18.73
CA PHE A 132 -17.99 5.96 17.82
C PHE A 132 -19.01 5.25 16.92
N LEU A 133 -20.16 4.88 17.48
CA LEU A 133 -21.24 4.26 16.69
C LEU A 133 -21.86 5.24 15.70
N GLU A 134 -22.09 6.50 16.10
CA GLU A 134 -22.58 7.57 15.22
C GLU A 134 -21.59 7.84 14.07
N GLU A 135 -20.30 7.92 14.34
CA GLU A 135 -19.26 8.05 13.31
C GLU A 135 -19.27 6.88 12.31
N LEU A 136 -19.40 5.65 12.81
CA LEU A 136 -19.48 4.47 11.95
C LEU A 136 -20.71 4.47 11.05
N GLU A 137 -21.85 4.92 11.57
CA GLU A 137 -23.08 5.06 10.79
C GLU A 137 -22.89 6.10 9.68
N LEU A 138 -22.33 7.26 10.01
CA LEU A 138 -21.99 8.29 9.03
C LEU A 138 -21.04 7.78 7.95
N VAL A 139 -19.99 7.04 8.32
CA VAL A 139 -19.05 6.45 7.37
C VAL A 139 -19.73 5.46 6.44
N ARG A 140 -20.60 4.60 6.98
CA ARG A 140 -21.33 3.61 6.18
C ARG A 140 -22.33 4.25 5.20
N GLU A 141 -22.94 5.37 5.59
CA GLU A 141 -23.91 6.08 4.74
C GLU A 141 -23.22 6.98 3.71
N ALA A 142 -22.13 7.64 4.09
CA ALA A 142 -21.46 8.63 3.25
C ALA A 142 -20.42 8.01 2.29
N SER A 143 -19.82 6.89 2.67
CA SER A 143 -18.74 6.29 1.85
C SER A 143 -19.29 5.41 0.75
N THR A 144 -18.66 5.47 -0.42
CA THR A 144 -18.93 4.53 -1.50
C THR A 144 -18.43 3.12 -1.10
N PRO A 145 -19.26 2.07 -1.19
CA PRO A 145 -18.83 0.71 -0.91
C PRO A 145 -17.63 0.31 -1.78
N PHE A 146 -16.76 -0.54 -1.22
CA PHE A 146 -15.60 -1.03 -1.96
C PHE A 146 -16.02 -1.82 -3.20
N ASP A 147 -15.51 -1.43 -4.34
CA ASP A 147 -15.68 -2.09 -5.62
C ASP A 147 -14.33 -2.45 -6.23
N MET A 148 -14.11 -3.75 -6.42
CA MET A 148 -12.84 -4.28 -6.95
C MET A 148 -12.53 -3.75 -8.35
N ALA A 149 -13.53 -3.57 -9.20
CA ALA A 149 -13.32 -3.06 -10.56
C ALA A 149 -12.92 -1.58 -10.55
N ALA A 150 -13.54 -0.77 -9.70
CA ALA A 150 -13.17 0.63 -9.50
C ALA A 150 -11.75 0.77 -8.90
N TYR A 151 -11.39 -0.10 -7.95
CA TYR A 151 -10.03 -0.15 -7.41
C TYR A 151 -8.99 -0.51 -8.48
N LEU A 152 -9.20 -1.59 -9.24
CA LEU A 152 -8.30 -2.00 -10.31
C LEU A 152 -8.18 -0.98 -11.45
N ALA A 153 -9.22 -0.16 -11.65
CA ALA A 153 -9.20 0.95 -12.59
C ALA A 153 -8.56 2.25 -12.03
N GLY A 154 -8.00 2.22 -10.82
CA GLY A 154 -7.39 3.38 -10.16
C GLY A 154 -8.39 4.50 -9.79
N LYS A 155 -9.69 4.21 -9.72
CA LYS A 155 -10.76 5.17 -9.42
C LYS A 155 -11.14 5.19 -7.95
N GLN A 156 -10.95 4.08 -7.25
CA GLN A 156 -11.25 3.92 -5.83
C GLN A 156 -10.03 3.38 -5.09
N THR A 157 -9.89 3.78 -3.82
CA THR A 157 -8.84 3.27 -2.92
C THR A 157 -9.46 2.70 -1.65
N PRO A 158 -9.19 1.44 -1.31
CA PRO A 158 -9.51 0.91 0.01
C PRO A 158 -8.60 1.57 1.05
N VAL A 159 -9.20 2.05 2.14
CA VAL A 159 -8.52 2.82 3.19
C VAL A 159 -8.43 2.03 4.48
N PHE A 160 -7.22 1.93 5.00
CA PHE A 160 -6.91 1.29 6.27
C PHE A 160 -6.30 2.30 7.24
N PHE A 161 -6.57 2.11 8.53
CA PHE A 161 -6.07 2.95 9.60
C PHE A 161 -5.14 2.16 10.53
N GLY A 162 -4.05 2.80 10.99
CA GLY A 162 -3.16 2.11 11.90
C GLY A 162 -1.91 2.89 12.34
N SER A 163 -0.97 2.15 12.92
CA SER A 163 0.34 2.64 13.34
C SER A 163 1.41 1.62 12.97
N ALA A 164 2.19 1.92 11.96
CA ALA A 164 3.23 1.00 11.47
C ALA A 164 4.34 0.76 12.52
N VAL A 165 4.68 1.77 13.33
CA VAL A 165 5.72 1.63 14.37
C VAL A 165 5.33 0.64 15.46
N ASN A 166 4.02 0.49 15.71
CA ASN A 166 3.48 -0.43 16.70
C ASN A 166 2.93 -1.72 16.06
N ASN A 167 3.00 -1.86 14.74
CA ASN A 167 2.35 -2.92 13.96
C ASN A 167 0.83 -3.00 14.14
N PHE A 168 0.18 -1.88 14.46
CA PHE A 168 -1.28 -1.81 14.63
C PHE A 168 -1.95 -1.54 13.28
N GLY A 169 -2.92 -2.38 12.88
CA GLY A 169 -3.62 -2.29 11.60
C GLY A 169 -2.77 -2.70 10.38
N VAL A 170 -1.52 -3.11 10.59
CA VAL A 170 -0.62 -3.53 9.49
C VAL A 170 -0.98 -4.92 8.99
N GLY A 171 -1.45 -5.82 9.86
CA GLY A 171 -1.91 -7.16 9.49
C GLY A 171 -3.07 -7.07 8.50
N GLU A 172 -4.09 -6.29 8.82
CA GLU A 172 -5.28 -6.07 8.00
C GLU A 172 -4.92 -5.46 6.64
N LEU A 173 -3.98 -4.51 6.63
CA LEU A 173 -3.45 -3.93 5.40
C LEU A 173 -2.73 -4.96 4.53
N LEU A 174 -1.87 -5.80 5.14
CA LEU A 174 -1.10 -6.81 4.40
C LEU A 174 -1.99 -7.93 3.84
N ASP A 175 -3.00 -8.35 4.61
CA ASP A 175 -3.99 -9.32 4.15
C ASP A 175 -4.76 -8.78 2.94
N ALA A 176 -5.23 -7.54 3.03
CA ALA A 176 -5.91 -6.88 1.92
C ALA A 176 -4.97 -6.68 0.72
N PHE A 177 -3.71 -6.33 0.96
CA PHE A 177 -2.74 -6.20 -0.12
C PHE A 177 -2.50 -7.53 -0.84
N ALA A 178 -2.41 -8.63 -0.09
CA ALA A 178 -2.26 -9.96 -0.67
C ALA A 178 -3.51 -10.42 -1.45
N GLU A 179 -4.69 -9.97 -1.03
CA GLU A 179 -5.97 -10.32 -1.66
C GLU A 179 -6.28 -9.46 -2.89
N TYR A 180 -6.03 -8.13 -2.80
CA TYR A 180 -6.50 -7.16 -3.81
C TYR A 180 -5.43 -6.77 -4.83
N ALA A 181 -4.13 -6.91 -4.51
CA ALA A 181 -3.09 -6.54 -5.43
C ALA A 181 -3.22 -7.36 -6.74
N PRO A 182 -3.19 -6.69 -7.91
CA PRO A 182 -3.31 -7.40 -9.16
C PRO A 182 -2.12 -8.33 -9.38
N ALA A 183 -2.36 -9.44 -10.07
CA ALA A 183 -1.29 -10.24 -10.64
C ALA A 183 -0.41 -9.38 -11.57
N PRO A 184 0.82 -9.81 -11.89
CA PRO A 184 1.64 -9.10 -12.87
C PRO A 184 0.87 -8.82 -14.15
N GLN A 185 0.88 -7.55 -14.58
CA GLN A 185 0.13 -7.11 -15.75
C GLN A 185 0.99 -7.17 -17.01
N SER A 186 0.33 -7.27 -18.18
CA SER A 186 0.99 -7.15 -19.47
C SER A 186 1.74 -5.82 -19.61
N ARG A 187 2.78 -5.81 -20.42
CA ARG A 187 3.59 -4.61 -20.67
C ARG A 187 3.69 -4.33 -22.17
N GLN A 188 3.35 -3.11 -22.54
CA GLN A 188 3.49 -2.65 -23.92
C GLN A 188 4.97 -2.44 -24.25
N ALA A 189 5.49 -3.18 -25.20
CA ALA A 189 6.78 -2.94 -25.84
C ALA A 189 6.57 -2.19 -27.18
N VAL A 190 7.66 -1.81 -27.83
CA VAL A 190 7.57 -1.07 -29.12
C VAL A 190 6.89 -1.90 -30.21
N GLU A 191 7.19 -3.20 -30.24
CA GLU A 191 6.77 -4.10 -31.31
C GLU A 191 5.50 -4.89 -30.98
N ARG A 192 5.23 -5.12 -29.68
CA ARG A 192 4.13 -5.96 -29.23
C ARG A 192 3.80 -5.76 -27.74
N GLU A 193 2.68 -6.26 -27.33
CA GLU A 193 2.37 -6.45 -25.93
C GLU A 193 3.01 -7.75 -25.40
N VAL A 194 3.66 -7.67 -24.24
CA VAL A 194 4.30 -8.80 -23.55
C VAL A 194 3.38 -9.29 -22.46
N GLN A 195 3.01 -10.58 -22.53
CA GLN A 195 2.16 -11.21 -21.52
C GLN A 195 3.02 -11.86 -20.42
N PRO A 196 2.64 -11.76 -19.14
CA PRO A 196 3.42 -12.33 -18.02
C PRO A 196 3.63 -13.85 -18.12
N GLU A 197 2.69 -14.56 -18.72
CA GLU A 197 2.68 -16.04 -18.86
C GLU A 197 3.60 -16.55 -19.98
N GLU A 198 4.18 -15.66 -20.78
CA GLU A 198 5.08 -16.07 -21.85
C GLU A 198 6.32 -16.76 -21.27
N PRO A 199 6.73 -17.92 -21.85
CA PRO A 199 7.88 -18.66 -21.33
C PRO A 199 9.21 -17.99 -21.63
N ALA A 200 9.27 -17.13 -22.65
CA ALA A 200 10.46 -16.39 -23.02
C ALA A 200 10.75 -15.28 -22.01
N PHE A 201 12.00 -15.21 -21.54
CA PHE A 201 12.41 -14.14 -20.63
C PHE A 201 12.36 -12.77 -21.31
N SER A 202 11.69 -11.83 -20.67
CA SER A 202 11.75 -10.43 -21.04
C SER A 202 11.73 -9.53 -19.79
N GLY A 203 12.29 -8.34 -19.90
CA GLY A 203 12.33 -7.38 -18.81
C GLY A 203 12.89 -6.04 -19.24
N PHE A 204 12.77 -5.06 -18.38
CA PHE A 204 13.38 -3.74 -18.60
C PHE A 204 14.04 -3.20 -17.33
N VAL A 205 15.10 -2.44 -17.52
CA VAL A 205 15.77 -1.74 -16.42
C VAL A 205 15.04 -0.42 -16.18
N PHE A 206 14.49 -0.26 -15.00
CA PHE A 206 13.77 0.97 -14.63
C PHE A 206 14.63 1.94 -13.81
N LYS A 207 15.69 1.45 -13.15
CA LYS A 207 16.58 2.25 -12.31
C LYS A 207 18.01 1.71 -12.38
N VAL A 208 19.00 2.62 -12.36
CA VAL A 208 20.40 2.29 -12.13
C VAL A 208 20.88 3.16 -10.97
N GLN A 209 21.41 2.53 -9.94
CA GLN A 209 21.95 3.22 -8.77
C GLN A 209 23.43 2.92 -8.61
N ALA A 210 24.22 3.97 -8.40
CA ALA A 210 25.64 3.87 -8.11
C ALA A 210 25.88 3.96 -6.59
N ASN A 211 27.01 3.43 -6.14
CA ASN A 211 27.51 3.58 -4.77
C ASN A 211 26.51 3.12 -3.67
N MET A 212 25.82 2.00 -3.90
CA MET A 212 25.03 1.39 -2.84
C MET A 212 25.90 0.82 -1.72
N ASP A 213 27.08 0.30 -2.07
CA ASP A 213 28.13 -0.05 -1.12
C ASP A 213 29.23 1.02 -1.19
N PRO A 214 29.51 1.77 -0.10
CA PRO A 214 30.57 2.77 -0.08
C PRO A 214 31.97 2.21 -0.38
N ALA A 215 32.19 0.91 -0.15
CA ALA A 215 33.46 0.22 -0.43
C ALA A 215 33.63 -0.15 -1.90
N HIS A 216 32.55 -0.16 -2.68
CA HIS A 216 32.54 -0.54 -4.08
C HIS A 216 31.99 0.57 -4.97
N ARG A 217 32.63 0.77 -6.14
CA ARG A 217 32.18 1.73 -7.16
C ARG A 217 31.21 1.11 -8.17
N ASP A 218 30.54 0.06 -7.79
CA ASP A 218 29.66 -0.68 -8.67
C ASP A 218 28.34 0.07 -8.89
N ARG A 219 27.71 -0.24 -10.02
CA ARG A 219 26.38 0.24 -10.38
C ARG A 219 25.44 -0.94 -10.40
N ILE A 220 24.34 -0.82 -9.68
CA ILE A 220 23.29 -1.84 -9.63
C ILE A 220 22.16 -1.41 -10.54
N ALA A 221 21.79 -2.29 -11.47
CA ALA A 221 20.64 -2.10 -12.34
C ALA A 221 19.44 -2.86 -11.76
N PHE A 222 18.35 -2.14 -11.53
CA PHE A 222 17.08 -2.69 -11.08
C PHE A 222 16.26 -3.06 -12.31
N MET A 223 15.92 -4.34 -12.45
CA MET A 223 15.19 -4.86 -13.58
C MET A 223 13.83 -5.39 -13.14
N ARG A 224 12.78 -4.98 -13.83
CA ARG A 224 11.48 -5.63 -13.78
C ARG A 224 11.45 -6.76 -14.80
N ILE A 225 11.20 -7.98 -14.34
CA ILE A 225 10.88 -9.12 -15.20
C ILE A 225 9.43 -9.01 -15.64
N CYS A 226 9.17 -9.04 -16.93
CA CYS A 226 7.83 -8.93 -17.51
C CYS A 226 7.28 -10.29 -17.92
N SER A 227 8.14 -11.24 -18.34
CA SER A 227 7.76 -12.61 -18.70
C SER A 227 8.91 -13.58 -18.49
N GLY A 228 8.60 -14.87 -18.46
CA GLY A 228 9.57 -15.94 -18.27
C GLY A 228 10.23 -15.93 -16.89
N GLY A 229 11.30 -16.68 -16.75
CA GLY A 229 12.04 -16.83 -15.50
C GLY A 229 13.51 -16.43 -15.62
N TYR A 230 14.04 -15.86 -14.53
CA TYR A 230 15.47 -15.59 -14.39
C TYR A 230 16.20 -16.82 -13.84
N SER A 231 17.36 -17.13 -14.41
CA SER A 231 18.33 -18.07 -13.83
C SER A 231 19.73 -17.45 -13.83
N GLN A 232 20.49 -17.76 -12.78
CA GLN A 232 21.85 -17.25 -12.64
C GLN A 232 22.73 -17.65 -13.83
N GLY A 233 23.46 -16.69 -14.39
CA GLY A 233 24.34 -16.92 -15.52
C GLY A 233 23.64 -17.04 -16.86
N MET A 234 22.33 -16.84 -16.94
CA MET A 234 21.60 -16.87 -18.20
C MET A 234 22.12 -15.80 -19.18
N LYS A 235 22.07 -16.14 -20.47
CA LYS A 235 22.34 -15.19 -21.55
C LYS A 235 21.03 -14.54 -22.00
N MET A 236 21.03 -13.22 -22.18
CA MET A 236 19.91 -12.47 -22.70
C MET A 236 20.34 -11.50 -23.79
N SER A 237 19.45 -11.19 -24.70
CA SER A 237 19.68 -10.16 -25.71
C SER A 237 19.41 -8.78 -25.11
N HIS A 238 20.39 -7.90 -25.14
CA HIS A 238 20.21 -6.50 -24.78
C HIS A 238 19.79 -5.73 -26.04
N VAL A 239 18.48 -5.53 -26.18
CA VAL A 239 17.85 -5.00 -27.40
C VAL A 239 18.49 -3.67 -27.84
N ARG A 240 18.64 -2.71 -26.93
CA ARG A 240 19.15 -1.36 -27.25
C ARG A 240 20.57 -1.36 -27.85
N ILE A 241 21.44 -2.28 -27.46
CA ILE A 241 22.81 -2.34 -27.95
C ILE A 241 23.04 -3.48 -28.97
N GLY A 242 22.00 -4.29 -29.25
CA GLY A 242 22.05 -5.39 -30.19
C GLY A 242 23.06 -6.50 -29.85
N LYS A 243 23.32 -6.72 -28.56
CA LYS A 243 24.33 -7.70 -28.11
C LYS A 243 23.74 -8.65 -27.07
N ASN A 244 24.24 -9.89 -27.11
CA ASN A 244 23.98 -10.82 -26.03
C ASN A 244 24.87 -10.50 -24.84
N ILE A 245 24.25 -10.41 -23.66
CA ILE A 245 24.94 -10.23 -22.38
C ILE A 245 24.69 -11.45 -21.50
N GLN A 246 25.62 -11.76 -20.64
CA GLN A 246 25.44 -12.76 -19.59
C GLN A 246 25.17 -12.01 -18.29
N VAL A 247 24.06 -12.34 -17.65
CA VAL A 247 23.75 -11.78 -16.33
C VAL A 247 24.55 -12.55 -15.29
N GLY A 248 25.44 -11.85 -14.61
CA GLY A 248 26.21 -12.39 -13.52
C GLY A 248 25.35 -12.73 -12.30
N ASN A 249 25.80 -12.32 -11.13
CA ASN A 249 25.04 -12.51 -9.91
C ASN A 249 23.91 -11.48 -9.82
N ALA A 250 22.67 -11.95 -9.69
CA ALA A 250 21.60 -11.10 -9.20
C ALA A 250 21.83 -10.87 -7.70
N ILE A 251 21.69 -9.65 -7.27
CA ILE A 251 21.78 -9.25 -5.86
C ILE A 251 20.36 -9.14 -5.34
N THR A 252 20.05 -9.89 -4.29
CA THR A 252 18.85 -9.66 -3.47
C THR A 252 19.29 -8.81 -2.28
N PHE A 253 18.53 -7.80 -1.98
CA PHE A 253 18.74 -6.98 -0.78
C PHE A 253 17.42 -6.82 -0.04
N GLN A 254 17.51 -6.78 1.26
CA GLN A 254 16.45 -6.35 2.15
C GLN A 254 16.83 -4.97 2.67
N ALA A 255 15.83 -4.13 2.91
CA ALA A 255 16.06 -2.90 3.66
C ALA A 255 16.40 -3.27 5.10
N ASP A 256 17.48 -2.69 5.64
CA ASP A 256 17.86 -2.79 7.05
C ASP A 256 16.95 -1.92 7.91
#